data_1e9d78699c1724314d114d871aa7e786
#
_entry.id   1e9d78699c1724314d114d871aa7e786
#
_cell.length_a   1.000
_cell.length_b   1.000
_cell.length_c   1.000
_cell.angle_alpha   90.00
_cell.angle_beta   90.00
_cell.angle_gamma   90.00
#
_symmetry.space_group_name_H-M   'P 1'
#
loop_
_entity.id
_entity.type
_entity.pdbx_description
1 polymer ?
#
loop_
_entity_poly.entity_id
_entity_poly.type
_entity_poly.pdbx_seq_one_letter_code
_entity_poly.pdbx_strand_id
1 'polypeptide(L)'
;GVFKGGMKFGLAALALSSGAATLIPKKAKASRLAFDAVQANSLDTITVPRGYSWHTVVSWGDPLWSGVEEFDHETRGTGASQELAFGDNNDGMQLYQHDGRYILALNNEYSNLKVIHGNRASKKPENPDDVRKNMAAQGNTVVELAQRGGRWGIVKDSPYNRRITPNTPMEITGPAAGHDLLKTSADPSGTLSLGTWNTCANGSTPW
;
A
#
# COMPACT_ATOMS: atom_id res chain seq x y z
N GLY A 1 32.94 13.00 6.93
CA GLY A 1 32.32 12.16 7.97
C GLY A 1 31.43 11.03 7.45
N VAL A 2 30.91 11.13 6.24
CA VAL A 2 29.98 10.13 5.66
C VAL A 2 30.70 8.81 5.31
N PHE A 3 31.94 8.87 4.89
CA PHE A 3 32.74 7.68 4.53
C PHE A 3 33.20 6.83 5.74
N LYS A 4 33.29 7.40 6.95
CA LYS A 4 33.65 6.62 8.15
C LYS A 4 32.50 5.79 8.71
N GLY A 5 31.24 6.14 8.40
CA GLY A 5 30.05 5.37 8.79
C GLY A 5 29.82 4.15 7.91
N GLY A 6 30.01 4.29 6.61
CA GLY A 6 29.80 3.19 5.64
C GLY A 6 30.76 2.01 5.82
N MET A 7 32.03 2.30 6.18
CA MET A 7 33.01 1.23 6.40
C MET A 7 32.73 0.42 7.67
N LYS A 8 32.10 1.01 8.69
CA LYS A 8 31.72 0.29 9.92
C LYS A 8 30.51 -0.63 9.68
N PHE A 9 29.59 -0.24 8.79
CA PHE A 9 28.47 -1.10 8.40
C PHE A 9 28.91 -2.27 7.52
N GLY A 10 29.85 -2.04 6.59
CA GLY A 10 30.41 -3.10 5.76
C GLY A 10 31.16 -4.17 6.55
N LEU A 11 31.94 -3.76 7.56
CA LEU A 11 32.66 -4.69 8.44
C LEU A 11 31.70 -5.52 9.33
N ALA A 12 30.60 -4.94 9.81
CA ALA A 12 29.59 -5.67 10.59
C ALA A 12 28.85 -6.69 9.72
N ALA A 13 28.52 -6.34 8.48
CA ALA A 13 27.85 -7.24 7.53
C ALA A 13 28.78 -8.41 7.11
N LEU A 14 30.10 -8.14 6.91
CA LEU A 14 31.07 -9.18 6.61
C LEU A 14 31.28 -10.15 7.79
N ALA A 15 31.28 -9.63 9.01
CA ALA A 15 31.41 -10.46 10.21
C ALA A 15 30.22 -11.40 10.42
N LEU A 16 29.00 -10.97 10.05
CA LEU A 16 27.80 -11.80 10.09
C LEU A 16 27.79 -12.89 9.01
N SER A 17 28.35 -12.61 7.82
CA SER A 17 28.41 -13.56 6.72
C SER A 17 29.52 -14.61 6.88
N SER A 18 30.53 -14.35 7.73
CA SER A 18 31.67 -15.24 7.96
C SER A 18 31.57 -16.13 9.21
N GLY A 19 30.41 -16.20 9.86
CA GLY A 19 30.22 -17.02 11.07
C GLY A 19 30.94 -16.49 12.33
N ALA A 20 31.54 -15.30 12.28
CA ALA A 20 32.25 -14.67 13.42
C ALA A 20 31.26 -14.00 14.43
N ALA A 21 30.13 -14.64 14.69
CA ALA A 21 29.14 -14.19 15.67
C ALA A 21 29.68 -14.04 17.10
N THR A 22 30.87 -14.61 17.37
CA THR A 22 31.53 -14.55 18.68
C THR A 22 32.21 -13.23 18.97
N LEU A 23 32.36 -12.33 17.98
CA LEU A 23 33.03 -11.04 18.13
C LEU A 23 32.07 -9.87 18.40
N ILE A 24 30.75 -10.13 18.40
CA ILE A 24 29.79 -9.09 18.79
C ILE A 24 29.79 -9.01 20.32
N PRO A 25 30.21 -7.90 20.92
CA PRO A 25 30.23 -7.78 22.38
C PRO A 25 28.81 -7.99 22.92
N LYS A 26 28.65 -8.91 23.87
CA LYS A 26 27.36 -9.27 24.51
C LYS A 26 26.64 -8.10 25.22
N LYS A 27 27.27 -6.93 25.28
CA LYS A 27 26.66 -5.67 25.72
C LYS A 27 26.78 -4.64 24.62
N ALA A 28 25.85 -4.68 23.66
CA ALA A 28 25.55 -3.48 22.91
C ALA A 28 25.17 -2.41 23.92
N LYS A 29 25.91 -1.26 23.94
CA LYS A 29 25.49 -0.08 24.71
C LYS A 29 24.04 0.19 24.39
N ALA A 30 23.24 0.45 25.43
CA ALA A 30 21.82 0.77 25.32
C ALA A 30 21.59 1.64 24.08
N SER A 31 20.74 1.17 23.19
CA SER A 31 20.28 1.91 22.02
C SER A 31 19.80 3.28 22.53
N ARG A 32 20.06 4.36 21.77
CA ARG A 32 19.45 5.67 22.02
C ARG A 32 17.93 5.64 21.85
N LEU A 33 17.40 4.53 21.36
CA LEU A 33 15.99 4.26 21.22
C LEU A 33 15.45 3.71 22.54
N ALA A 34 14.34 4.28 23.01
CA ALA A 34 13.75 3.98 24.31
C ALA A 34 12.87 2.74 24.28
N PHE A 35 13.27 1.69 23.54
CA PHE A 35 12.53 0.42 23.48
C PHE A 35 13.48 -0.79 23.38
N ASP A 36 13.01 -1.95 23.82
CA ASP A 36 13.72 -3.21 23.72
C ASP A 36 13.73 -3.71 22.27
N ALA A 37 14.83 -4.32 21.82
CA ALA A 37 14.88 -4.94 20.50
C ALA A 37 13.90 -6.12 20.40
N VAL A 38 13.16 -6.16 19.32
CA VAL A 38 12.32 -7.31 18.97
C VAL A 38 13.19 -8.41 18.39
N GLN A 39 13.06 -9.62 18.92
CA GLN A 39 13.76 -10.80 18.40
C GLN A 39 13.11 -11.29 17.10
N ALA A 40 13.92 -11.74 16.16
CA ALA A 40 13.43 -12.37 14.94
C ALA A 40 12.58 -13.60 15.31
N ASN A 41 11.43 -13.76 14.66
CA ASN A 41 10.52 -14.88 14.89
C ASN A 41 9.75 -15.23 13.60
N SER A 42 9.01 -16.34 13.64
CA SER A 42 8.18 -16.87 12.55
C SER A 42 6.69 -16.91 12.91
N LEU A 43 6.27 -16.11 13.89
CA LEU A 43 4.86 -16.02 14.28
C LEU A 43 4.06 -15.36 13.16
N ASP A 44 2.85 -15.86 12.94
CA ASP A 44 1.90 -15.25 11.98
C ASP A 44 1.19 -14.03 12.62
N THR A 45 2.01 -13.05 13.00
CA THR A 45 1.54 -11.79 13.60
C THR A 45 2.64 -10.71 13.54
N ILE A 46 2.26 -9.46 13.81
CA ILE A 46 3.20 -8.36 13.99
C ILE A 46 3.68 -8.37 15.44
N THR A 47 4.99 -8.51 15.63
CA THR A 47 5.62 -8.45 16.95
C THR A 47 6.19 -7.05 17.18
N VAL A 48 5.76 -6.40 18.24
CA VAL A 48 6.21 -5.06 18.64
C VAL A 48 6.93 -5.09 19.99
N PRO A 49 7.80 -4.11 20.32
CA PRO A 49 8.47 -4.01 21.61
C PRO A 49 7.46 -3.87 22.76
N ARG A 50 7.91 -4.23 23.95
CA ARG A 50 7.09 -4.01 25.17
C ARG A 50 6.71 -2.53 25.32
N GLY A 51 5.46 -2.25 25.62
CA GLY A 51 4.89 -0.91 25.74
C GLY A 51 4.35 -0.35 24.42
N TYR A 52 4.51 -1.08 23.30
CA TYR A 52 3.89 -0.76 22.02
C TYR A 52 2.70 -1.68 21.73
N SER A 53 1.79 -1.19 20.93
CA SER A 53 0.66 -1.97 20.39
C SER A 53 0.48 -1.65 18.92
N TRP A 54 -0.17 -2.54 18.20
CA TRP A 54 -0.51 -2.33 16.80
C TRP A 54 -1.98 -2.65 16.55
N HIS A 55 -2.53 -2.10 15.50
CA HIS A 55 -3.86 -2.48 15.00
C HIS A 55 -3.91 -2.21 13.49
N THR A 56 -4.76 -2.95 12.79
CA THR A 56 -5.08 -2.71 11.39
C THR A 56 -5.91 -1.44 11.29
N VAL A 57 -5.50 -0.53 10.41
CA VAL A 57 -6.22 0.72 10.11
C VAL A 57 -7.30 0.47 9.06
N VAL A 58 -6.94 -0.30 8.03
CA VAL A 58 -7.78 -0.67 6.89
C VAL A 58 -7.21 -1.95 6.26
N SER A 59 -8.06 -2.79 5.71
CA SER A 59 -7.69 -4.01 5.02
C SER A 59 -8.06 -3.96 3.54
N TRP A 60 -7.38 -4.76 2.70
CA TRP A 60 -7.84 -5.01 1.35
C TRP A 60 -9.32 -5.43 1.36
N GLY A 61 -10.11 -4.83 0.47
CA GLY A 61 -11.53 -5.13 0.34
C GLY A 61 -12.46 -4.29 1.23
N ASP A 62 -11.93 -3.58 2.23
CA ASP A 62 -12.75 -2.68 3.06
C ASP A 62 -13.37 -1.58 2.20
N PRO A 63 -14.71 -1.38 2.22
CA PRO A 63 -15.37 -0.37 1.41
C PRO A 63 -15.07 1.05 1.93
N LEU A 64 -14.83 1.98 1.01
CA LEU A 64 -14.56 3.40 1.33
C LEU A 64 -15.83 4.23 1.49
N TRP A 65 -16.98 3.70 1.10
CA TRP A 65 -18.28 4.37 1.16
C TRP A 65 -19.32 3.48 1.85
N SER A 66 -20.21 4.10 2.61
CA SER A 66 -21.22 3.39 3.43
C SER A 66 -22.30 2.68 2.60
N GLY A 67 -22.51 3.07 1.36
CA GLY A 67 -23.45 2.41 0.43
C GLY A 67 -22.87 1.19 -0.28
N VAL A 68 -21.62 0.83 -0.03
CA VAL A 68 -20.95 -0.33 -0.63
C VAL A 68 -21.02 -1.52 0.31
N GLU A 69 -21.22 -2.71 -0.25
CA GLU A 69 -21.26 -3.96 0.50
C GLU A 69 -19.95 -4.20 1.26
N GLU A 70 -20.08 -4.64 2.50
CA GLU A 70 -18.92 -5.01 3.33
C GLU A 70 -18.20 -6.23 2.75
N PHE A 71 -16.91 -6.34 3.03
CA PHE A 71 -16.09 -7.44 2.52
C PHE A 71 -16.57 -8.79 3.06
N ASP A 72 -16.87 -9.71 2.15
CA ASP A 72 -17.23 -11.09 2.47
C ASP A 72 -16.04 -12.03 2.22
N HIS A 73 -15.60 -12.71 3.26
CA HIS A 73 -14.47 -13.64 3.21
C HIS A 73 -14.73 -14.90 2.38
N GLU A 74 -15.98 -15.30 2.17
CA GLU A 74 -16.33 -16.48 1.39
C GLU A 74 -16.30 -16.18 -0.11
N THR A 75 -16.97 -15.12 -0.54
CA THR A 75 -17.03 -14.72 -1.95
C THR A 75 -15.83 -13.91 -2.39
N ARG A 76 -15.24 -13.14 -1.47
CA ARG A 76 -14.17 -12.17 -1.68
C ARG A 76 -14.52 -11.07 -2.67
N GLY A 77 -15.81 -10.76 -2.78
CA GLY A 77 -16.33 -9.68 -3.59
C GLY A 77 -16.22 -9.89 -5.11
N THR A 78 -16.54 -8.86 -5.84
CA THR A 78 -16.57 -8.78 -7.31
C THR A 78 -15.63 -7.71 -7.85
N GLY A 79 -15.46 -7.64 -9.16
CA GLY A 79 -14.75 -6.52 -9.80
C GLY A 79 -15.41 -5.17 -9.48
N ALA A 80 -16.74 -5.12 -9.48
CA ALA A 80 -17.48 -3.90 -9.19
C ALA A 80 -17.32 -3.43 -7.73
N SER A 81 -17.40 -4.35 -6.75
CA SER A 81 -17.19 -3.99 -5.34
C SER A 81 -15.75 -3.55 -5.07
N GLN A 82 -14.76 -4.17 -5.74
CA GLN A 82 -13.34 -3.82 -5.58
C GLN A 82 -13.00 -2.42 -6.13
N GLU A 83 -13.70 -1.92 -7.14
CA GLU A 83 -13.53 -0.53 -7.61
C GLU A 83 -13.85 0.52 -6.52
N LEU A 84 -14.63 0.14 -5.51
CA LEU A 84 -15.09 1.00 -4.42
C LEU A 84 -14.46 0.62 -3.06
N ALA A 85 -13.55 -0.34 -3.06
CA ALA A 85 -12.92 -0.87 -1.87
C ALA A 85 -11.41 -0.60 -1.85
N PHE A 86 -10.82 -0.68 -0.66
CA PHE A 86 -9.39 -0.52 -0.45
C PHE A 86 -8.59 -1.58 -1.24
N GLY A 87 -7.49 -1.16 -1.86
CA GLY A 87 -6.69 -2.01 -2.73
C GLY A 87 -5.73 -2.94 -1.98
N ASP A 88 -5.05 -3.81 -2.75
CA ASP A 88 -4.09 -4.80 -2.27
C ASP A 88 -2.65 -4.27 -2.36
N ASN A 89 -1.71 -4.94 -1.71
CA ASN A 89 -0.27 -4.65 -1.71
C ASN A 89 0.07 -3.15 -1.54
N ASN A 90 -0.16 -2.67 -0.33
CA ASN A 90 0.07 -1.28 0.03
C ASN A 90 1.56 -0.94 0.00
N ASP A 91 1.91 0.04 -0.80
CA ASP A 91 3.26 0.56 -0.95
C ASP A 91 3.26 2.08 -0.84
N GLY A 92 4.32 2.73 -1.22
CA GLY A 92 4.55 4.16 -1.22
C GLY A 92 3.42 4.99 -0.64
N MET A 93 3.48 5.30 0.67
CA MET A 93 2.38 6.00 1.35
C MET A 93 2.84 7.29 2.01
N GLN A 94 1.94 8.28 2.02
CA GLN A 94 2.16 9.56 2.68
C GLN A 94 0.90 9.98 3.43
N LEU A 95 1.08 10.39 4.67
CA LEU A 95 0.01 11.00 5.49
C LEU A 95 0.13 12.52 5.42
N TYR A 96 -0.93 13.17 4.99
CA TYR A 96 -1.05 14.62 4.93
C TYR A 96 -2.00 15.13 6.03
N GLN A 97 -1.74 16.36 6.48
CA GLN A 97 -2.70 17.13 7.27
C GLN A 97 -3.27 18.26 6.39
N HIS A 98 -4.58 18.35 6.29
CA HIS A 98 -5.30 19.35 5.54
C HIS A 98 -6.59 19.74 6.28
N ASP A 99 -6.76 21.00 6.61
CA ASP A 99 -7.93 21.54 7.33
C ASP A 99 -8.30 20.76 8.61
N GLY A 100 -7.28 20.38 9.38
CA GLY A 100 -7.45 19.60 10.62
C GLY A 100 -7.80 18.12 10.40
N ARG A 101 -7.78 17.63 9.17
CA ARG A 101 -8.03 16.25 8.78
C ARG A 101 -6.72 15.53 8.45
N TYR A 102 -6.73 14.23 8.55
CA TYR A 102 -5.63 13.36 8.16
C TYR A 102 -5.98 12.61 6.89
N ILE A 103 -5.24 12.85 5.83
CA ILE A 103 -5.46 12.25 4.51
C ILE A 103 -4.28 11.33 4.19
N LEU A 104 -4.54 10.04 4.08
CA LEU A 104 -3.56 9.04 3.66
C LEU A 104 -3.69 8.84 2.15
N ALA A 105 -2.61 9.07 1.41
CA ALA A 105 -2.47 8.69 0.02
C ALA A 105 -1.46 7.57 -0.10
N LEU A 106 -1.79 6.52 -0.86
CA LEU A 106 -0.92 5.37 -1.03
C LEU A 106 -1.11 4.67 -2.37
N ASN A 107 -0.10 3.92 -2.74
CA ASN A 107 -0.13 3.00 -3.88
C ASN A 107 -0.68 1.63 -3.47
N ASN A 108 -1.41 1.00 -4.38
CA ASN A 108 -1.75 -0.41 -4.35
C ASN A 108 -1.01 -1.06 -5.53
N GLU A 109 0.18 -1.59 -5.29
CA GLU A 109 1.17 -1.88 -6.31
C GLU A 109 0.74 -3.00 -7.26
N TYR A 110 0.34 -4.15 -6.72
CA TYR A 110 -0.08 -5.31 -7.50
C TYR A 110 -1.16 -6.10 -6.77
N SER A 111 -1.74 -7.09 -7.43
CA SER A 111 -2.74 -7.98 -6.82
C SER A 111 -2.13 -9.31 -6.40
N ASN A 112 -2.31 -9.69 -5.14
CA ASN A 112 -1.91 -11.01 -4.65
C ASN A 112 -2.99 -12.05 -4.97
N LEU A 113 -2.80 -12.77 -6.07
CA LEU A 113 -3.79 -13.74 -6.57
C LEU A 113 -4.17 -14.79 -5.54
N LYS A 114 -3.22 -15.24 -4.70
CA LYS A 114 -3.49 -16.24 -3.64
C LYS A 114 -4.36 -15.69 -2.51
N VAL A 115 -4.35 -14.38 -2.32
CA VAL A 115 -5.22 -13.69 -1.37
C VAL A 115 -6.56 -13.40 -2.02
N ILE A 116 -6.57 -12.73 -3.17
CA ILE A 116 -7.79 -12.30 -3.87
C ILE A 116 -8.68 -13.48 -4.28
N HIS A 117 -8.08 -14.59 -4.74
CA HIS A 117 -8.77 -15.81 -5.13
C HIS A 117 -8.53 -16.99 -4.17
N GLY A 118 -8.17 -16.70 -2.91
CA GLY A 118 -7.87 -17.73 -1.92
C GLY A 118 -9.05 -18.62 -1.53
N ASN A 119 -10.27 -18.21 -1.87
CA ASN A 119 -11.51 -18.97 -1.73
C ASN A 119 -11.71 -20.06 -2.81
N ARG A 120 -10.79 -20.18 -3.77
CA ARG A 120 -10.83 -21.14 -4.88
C ARG A 120 -9.63 -22.06 -4.87
N ALA A 121 -9.82 -23.27 -5.36
CA ALA A 121 -8.73 -24.26 -5.47
C ALA A 121 -7.60 -23.79 -6.40
N SER A 122 -7.95 -23.16 -7.53
CA SER A 122 -7.00 -22.63 -8.52
C SER A 122 -6.18 -21.45 -8.02
N LYS A 123 -6.73 -20.65 -7.07
CA LYS A 123 -6.18 -19.36 -6.60
C LYS A 123 -5.83 -18.44 -7.76
N LYS A 124 -6.63 -18.44 -8.82
CA LYS A 124 -6.43 -17.70 -10.07
C LYS A 124 -7.77 -17.12 -10.57
N PRO A 125 -7.73 -16.11 -11.46
CA PRO A 125 -8.91 -15.67 -12.19
C PRO A 125 -9.51 -16.81 -13.03
N GLU A 126 -10.81 -16.99 -12.99
CA GLU A 126 -11.54 -18.04 -13.73
C GLU A 126 -12.57 -17.46 -14.71
N ASN A 127 -12.85 -16.17 -14.61
CA ASN A 127 -13.81 -15.47 -15.45
C ASN A 127 -13.41 -13.99 -15.64
N PRO A 128 -14.06 -13.24 -16.56
CA PRO A 128 -13.74 -11.83 -16.81
C PRO A 128 -13.90 -10.91 -15.59
N ASP A 129 -14.86 -11.17 -14.70
CA ASP A 129 -15.04 -10.36 -13.48
C ASP A 129 -13.85 -10.55 -12.50
N ASP A 130 -13.27 -11.73 -12.43
CA ASP A 130 -12.07 -11.97 -11.65
C ASP A 130 -10.86 -11.17 -12.16
N VAL A 131 -10.72 -11.07 -13.48
CA VAL A 131 -9.69 -10.22 -14.09
C VAL A 131 -9.94 -8.76 -13.72
N ARG A 132 -11.18 -8.29 -13.85
CA ARG A 132 -11.58 -6.94 -13.44
C ARG A 132 -11.30 -6.68 -11.97
N LYS A 133 -11.59 -7.65 -11.09
CA LYS A 133 -11.30 -7.57 -9.65
C LYS A 133 -9.80 -7.42 -9.38
N ASN A 134 -8.96 -8.18 -10.08
CA ASN A 134 -7.50 -8.03 -9.95
C ASN A 134 -7.01 -6.66 -10.42
N MET A 135 -7.55 -6.15 -11.52
CA MET A 135 -7.26 -4.80 -11.98
C MET A 135 -7.67 -3.77 -10.92
N ALA A 136 -8.91 -3.89 -10.43
CA ALA A 136 -9.46 -2.96 -9.45
C ALA A 136 -8.76 -3.01 -8.08
N ALA A 137 -8.04 -4.08 -7.75
CA ALA A 137 -7.24 -4.18 -6.52
C ALA A 137 -5.95 -3.35 -6.56
N GLN A 138 -5.53 -2.91 -7.75
CA GLN A 138 -4.33 -2.08 -7.98
C GLN A 138 -4.66 -0.58 -8.08
N GLY A 139 -3.64 0.23 -8.24
CA GLY A 139 -3.74 1.67 -8.49
C GLY A 139 -3.39 2.51 -7.27
N ASN A 140 -4.18 3.54 -6.98
CA ASN A 140 -3.97 4.43 -5.85
C ASN A 140 -5.23 4.52 -4.99
N THR A 141 -5.02 4.65 -3.70
CA THR A 141 -6.08 4.95 -2.72
C THR A 141 -5.76 6.25 -1.99
N VAL A 142 -6.74 7.13 -1.89
CA VAL A 142 -6.70 8.28 -1.00
C VAL A 142 -7.86 8.13 -0.01
N VAL A 143 -7.58 8.21 1.28
CA VAL A 143 -8.60 8.06 2.33
C VAL A 143 -8.39 9.05 3.46
N GLU A 144 -9.47 9.59 3.98
CA GLU A 144 -9.43 10.30 5.25
C GLU A 144 -9.36 9.31 6.40
N LEU A 145 -8.47 9.59 7.34
CA LEU A 145 -8.32 8.85 8.60
C LEU A 145 -8.80 9.69 9.77
N ALA A 146 -9.41 9.04 10.74
CA ALA A 146 -9.73 9.64 12.03
C ALA A 146 -9.37 8.71 13.18
N GLN A 147 -9.03 9.34 14.33
CA GLN A 147 -8.80 8.61 15.56
C GLN A 147 -10.08 8.58 16.42
N ARG A 148 -10.51 7.38 16.79
CA ARG A 148 -11.67 7.17 17.66
C ARG A 148 -11.28 6.19 18.76
N GLY A 149 -11.46 6.58 20.02
CA GLY A 149 -11.08 5.72 21.15
C GLY A 149 -9.60 5.28 21.16
N GLY A 150 -8.71 6.15 20.69
CA GLY A 150 -7.27 5.86 20.60
C GLY A 150 -6.84 5.00 19.40
N ARG A 151 -7.76 4.61 18.50
CA ARG A 151 -7.48 3.79 17.32
C ARG A 151 -7.77 4.58 16.04
N TRP A 152 -6.88 4.46 15.07
CA TRP A 152 -7.05 5.01 13.73
C TRP A 152 -7.94 4.11 12.87
N GLY A 153 -8.75 4.71 12.04
CA GLY A 153 -9.57 4.03 11.03
C GLY A 153 -9.98 4.99 9.92
N ILE A 154 -10.49 4.45 8.83
CA ILE A 154 -10.99 5.25 7.70
C ILE A 154 -12.29 5.98 8.07
N VAL A 155 -12.49 7.14 7.45
CA VAL A 155 -13.76 7.88 7.47
C VAL A 155 -14.49 7.55 6.16
N LYS A 156 -15.50 6.66 6.22
CA LYS A 156 -16.35 6.38 5.06
C LYS A 156 -17.07 7.66 4.61
N ASP A 157 -17.37 7.73 3.33
CA ASP A 157 -18.06 8.87 2.69
C ASP A 157 -17.32 10.22 2.77
N SER A 158 -16.04 10.23 3.15
CA SER A 158 -15.26 11.46 3.12
C SER A 158 -15.16 12.01 1.68
N PRO A 159 -15.29 13.32 1.46
CA PRO A 159 -15.10 13.93 0.15
C PRO A 159 -13.65 13.79 -0.37
N TYR A 160 -12.71 13.40 0.47
CA TYR A 160 -11.33 13.12 0.11
C TYR A 160 -11.10 11.69 -0.37
N ASN A 161 -12.02 10.76 -0.12
CA ASN A 161 -11.85 9.37 -0.52
C ASN A 161 -11.81 9.24 -2.05
N ARG A 162 -10.79 8.53 -2.54
CA ARG A 162 -10.56 8.25 -3.98
C ARG A 162 -10.08 6.82 -4.16
N ARG A 163 -10.61 6.15 -5.16
CA ARG A 163 -10.00 4.97 -5.75
C ARG A 163 -9.66 5.30 -7.20
N ILE A 164 -8.39 5.21 -7.54
CA ILE A 164 -7.89 5.34 -8.91
C ILE A 164 -7.34 3.96 -9.26
N THR A 165 -8.05 3.27 -10.14
CA THR A 165 -7.73 1.90 -10.58
C THR A 165 -7.26 1.91 -12.02
N PRO A 166 -6.73 0.82 -12.57
CA PRO A 166 -6.42 0.72 -14.00
C PRO A 166 -7.61 0.96 -14.94
N ASN A 167 -8.85 0.97 -14.41
CA ASN A 167 -10.06 1.26 -15.19
C ASN A 167 -10.53 2.72 -15.06
N THR A 168 -9.91 3.52 -14.22
CA THR A 168 -10.33 4.91 -13.97
C THR A 168 -9.96 5.80 -15.16
N PRO A 169 -10.92 6.48 -15.83
CA PRO A 169 -10.61 7.43 -16.88
C PRO A 169 -9.84 8.63 -16.33
N MET A 170 -8.72 8.95 -16.98
CA MET A 170 -7.81 10.04 -16.61
C MET A 170 -7.64 10.94 -17.81
N GLU A 171 -7.87 12.25 -17.62
CA GLU A 171 -7.61 13.25 -18.65
C GLU A 171 -6.11 13.52 -18.80
N ILE A 172 -5.61 13.47 -20.02
CA ILE A 172 -4.24 13.86 -20.34
C ILE A 172 -4.22 15.36 -20.59
N THR A 173 -3.50 16.08 -19.74
CA THR A 173 -3.34 17.54 -19.83
C THR A 173 -1.91 17.95 -20.17
N GLY A 174 -1.67 19.25 -20.35
CA GLY A 174 -0.36 19.80 -20.65
C GLY A 174 0.03 19.72 -22.14
N PRO A 175 1.29 20.05 -22.49
CA PRO A 175 1.71 20.27 -23.88
C PRO A 175 1.72 19.00 -24.73
N ALA A 176 1.68 17.81 -24.16
CA ALA A 176 1.64 16.54 -24.89
C ALA A 176 0.20 16.08 -25.21
N ALA A 177 -0.83 16.68 -24.60
CA ALA A 177 -2.22 16.29 -24.84
C ALA A 177 -2.58 16.33 -26.33
N GLY A 178 -3.16 15.24 -26.85
CA GLY A 178 -3.52 15.11 -28.26
C GLY A 178 -2.38 14.78 -29.23
N HIS A 179 -1.15 14.59 -28.73
CA HIS A 179 -0.02 14.20 -29.56
C HIS A 179 -0.27 12.83 -30.21
N ASP A 180 0.20 12.62 -31.46
CA ASP A 180 -0.07 11.40 -32.22
C ASP A 180 0.41 10.12 -31.53
N LEU A 181 1.48 10.17 -30.75
CA LEU A 181 2.00 9.04 -29.99
C LEU A 181 1.10 8.66 -28.77
N LEU A 182 0.15 9.50 -28.39
CA LEU A 182 -0.82 9.22 -27.32
C LEU A 182 -2.14 8.68 -27.85
N LYS A 183 -2.36 8.73 -29.16
CA LYS A 183 -3.56 8.22 -29.79
C LYS A 183 -3.58 6.70 -29.80
N THR A 184 -4.71 6.13 -29.43
CA THR A 184 -4.97 4.69 -29.44
C THR A 184 -6.25 4.37 -30.19
N SER A 185 -6.53 3.11 -30.49
CA SER A 185 -7.82 2.70 -31.06
C SER A 185 -8.99 2.97 -30.10
N ALA A 186 -8.75 2.99 -28.78
CA ALA A 186 -9.74 3.30 -27.77
C ALA A 186 -9.91 4.81 -27.54
N ASP A 187 -8.86 5.59 -27.78
CA ASP A 187 -8.88 7.05 -27.72
C ASP A 187 -8.14 7.68 -28.91
N PRO A 188 -8.83 7.92 -30.03
CA PRO A 188 -8.26 8.59 -31.19
C PRO A 188 -7.89 10.05 -30.96
N SER A 189 -8.36 10.67 -29.89
CA SER A 189 -8.02 12.06 -29.55
C SER A 189 -6.64 12.20 -28.92
N GLY A 190 -6.14 11.16 -28.22
CA GLY A 190 -4.90 11.21 -27.46
C GLY A 190 -4.98 12.09 -26.21
N THR A 191 -6.18 12.25 -25.65
CA THR A 191 -6.46 13.09 -24.47
C THR A 191 -6.97 12.28 -23.28
N LEU A 192 -7.17 10.99 -23.44
CA LEU A 192 -7.63 10.08 -22.40
C LEU A 192 -6.63 8.95 -22.14
N SER A 193 -6.41 8.64 -20.88
CA SER A 193 -5.71 7.43 -20.45
C SER A 193 -6.55 6.71 -19.42
N LEU A 194 -6.34 5.40 -19.28
CA LEU A 194 -6.93 4.64 -18.18
C LEU A 194 -5.89 4.49 -17.08
N GLY A 195 -6.29 4.87 -15.91
CA GLY A 195 -5.71 4.67 -14.59
C GLY A 195 -4.20 4.52 -14.48
N THR A 196 -3.82 3.65 -13.56
CA THR A 196 -2.42 3.45 -13.20
C THR A 196 -2.17 2.00 -12.77
N TRP A 197 -0.98 1.47 -13.12
CA TRP A 197 -0.53 0.11 -12.84
C TRP A 197 0.80 0.13 -12.11
N ASN A 198 1.01 -0.84 -11.21
CA ASN A 198 2.27 -1.12 -10.55
C ASN A 198 2.96 0.13 -9.97
N THR A 199 2.17 1.06 -9.45
CA THR A 199 2.69 2.23 -8.75
C THR A 199 3.27 1.78 -7.41
N CYS A 200 4.57 2.01 -7.21
CA CYS A 200 5.34 1.49 -6.09
C CYS A 200 5.71 2.61 -5.11
N ALA A 201 6.89 3.19 -5.24
CA ALA A 201 7.35 4.27 -4.37
C ALA A 201 6.58 5.58 -4.58
N ASN A 202 6.60 6.45 -3.59
CA ASN A 202 6.08 7.79 -3.69
C ASN A 202 7.10 8.84 -3.25
N GLY A 203 6.74 10.10 -3.49
CA GLY A 203 7.42 11.26 -2.95
C GLY A 203 6.42 12.37 -2.72
N SER A 204 6.70 13.24 -1.76
CA SER A 204 5.91 14.45 -1.50
C SER A 204 6.75 15.70 -1.66
N THR A 205 6.10 16.78 -2.12
CA THR A 205 6.70 18.11 -2.18
C THR A 205 6.21 18.94 -0.99
N PRO A 206 6.92 20.00 -0.61
CA PRO A 206 6.49 20.87 0.50
C PRO A 206 5.35 21.81 0.16
N TRP A 207 4.88 21.84 -1.09
CA TRP A 207 3.75 22.66 -1.57
C TRP A 207 2.62 21.82 -2.12
#